data_a45e60313b76825625a7f161c40c9270
#
_entry.id   a45e60313b76825625a7f161c40c9270
#
_cell.length_a   1.000
_cell.length_b   1.000
_cell.length_c   1.000
_cell.angle_alpha   90.00
_cell.angle_beta   90.00
_cell.angle_gamma   90.00
#
_symmetry.space_group_name_H-M   'P 1'
#
loop_
_entity.id
_entity.type
_entity.pdbx_description
1 polymer ?
#
loop_
_entity_poly.entity_id
_entity_poly.type
_entity_poly.pdbx_seq_one_letter_code
_entity_poly.pdbx_strand_id
1 'polypeptide(L)'
;MWQLFQFPLCPFSRKVRLVLSEKGVGHELVRENPWEERDEFMDLNPAGETPVMVEPDQAVTLIGSQPIVEYFDETVDRMPMIHGNAALRAEIRRMTEWFDLKLFREAVEPLMNERMRKRLVSRESPDTRVLREAMRVASEHLDYIDYLLDHRRWLAGPGLSLADFTAAAHLSVIDYLGALDWRGHKQTKDWYAVMKSRPCFRPLLAERMEVIVPPGHYDKVDF
;
A
#
# COMPACT_ATOMS: atom_id res chain seq x y z
N MET A 1 6.41 -15.79 16.74
CA MET A 1 6.19 -14.42 16.19
C MET A 1 5.49 -14.61 14.86
N TRP A 2 4.49 -13.79 14.54
CA TRP A 2 3.81 -13.85 13.25
C TRP A 2 4.81 -13.69 12.09
N GLN A 3 4.59 -14.42 11.01
CA GLN A 3 5.37 -14.30 9.77
C GLN A 3 4.51 -13.68 8.68
N LEU A 4 5.00 -12.59 8.08
CA LEU A 4 4.34 -11.90 6.96
C LEU A 4 5.12 -12.16 5.67
N PHE A 5 4.58 -13.05 4.83
CA PHE A 5 5.07 -13.24 3.46
C PHE A 5 4.65 -12.04 2.62
N GLN A 6 5.62 -11.34 2.08
CA GLN A 6 5.39 -10.05 1.45
C GLN A 6 6.40 -9.73 0.34
N PHE A 7 6.00 -8.91 -0.61
CA PHE A 7 6.90 -8.31 -1.57
C PHE A 7 7.06 -6.80 -1.27
N PRO A 8 8.30 -6.26 -1.25
CA PRO A 8 8.58 -4.89 -0.79
C PRO A 8 7.79 -3.78 -1.49
N LEU A 9 7.57 -3.90 -2.81
CA LEU A 9 6.80 -2.93 -3.60
C LEU A 9 5.35 -3.37 -3.86
N CYS A 10 4.85 -4.42 -3.21
CA CYS A 10 3.44 -4.75 -3.25
C CYS A 10 2.65 -3.77 -2.36
N PRO A 11 1.72 -2.96 -2.91
CA PRO A 11 0.96 -1.99 -2.12
C PRO A 11 0.10 -2.64 -1.05
N PHE A 12 -0.42 -3.82 -1.32
CA PHE A 12 -1.21 -4.63 -0.37
C PHE A 12 -0.34 -5.10 0.81
N SER A 13 0.89 -5.53 0.56
CA SER A 13 1.86 -5.86 1.60
C SER A 13 2.25 -4.64 2.42
N ARG A 14 2.46 -3.49 1.78
CA ARG A 14 2.77 -2.22 2.45
C ARG A 14 1.63 -1.77 3.36
N LYS A 15 0.37 -1.88 2.89
CA LYS A 15 -0.83 -1.60 3.70
C LYS A 15 -0.82 -2.42 4.99
N VAL A 16 -0.61 -3.73 4.91
CA VAL A 16 -0.53 -4.62 6.07
C VAL A 16 0.60 -4.21 7.01
N ARG A 17 1.81 -3.99 6.48
CA ARG A 17 2.97 -3.57 7.28
C ARG A 17 2.73 -2.26 8.03
N LEU A 18 2.10 -1.27 7.39
CA LEU A 18 1.75 -0.01 8.04
C LEU A 18 0.75 -0.22 9.18
N VAL A 19 -0.31 -0.99 8.95
CA VAL A 19 -1.35 -1.24 9.95
C VAL A 19 -0.81 -2.05 11.13
N LEU A 20 -0.05 -3.12 10.88
CA LEU A 20 0.55 -3.93 11.94
C LEU A 20 1.51 -3.10 12.81
N SER A 21 2.35 -2.29 12.17
CA SER A 21 3.26 -1.39 12.89
C SER A 21 2.52 -0.35 13.72
N GLU A 22 1.45 0.25 13.20
CA GLU A 22 0.63 1.23 13.92
C GLU A 22 -0.09 0.61 15.13
N LYS A 23 -0.56 -0.63 14.96
CA LYS A 23 -1.17 -1.41 16.04
C LYS A 23 -0.15 -1.99 17.04
N GLY A 24 1.14 -1.94 16.71
CA GLY A 24 2.21 -2.51 17.55
C GLY A 24 2.26 -4.03 17.52
N VAL A 25 1.79 -4.66 16.46
CA VAL A 25 1.84 -6.11 16.27
C VAL A 25 3.24 -6.52 15.80
N GLY A 26 3.93 -7.32 16.62
CA GLY A 26 5.26 -7.86 16.28
C GLY A 26 5.16 -8.93 15.20
N HIS A 27 5.93 -8.77 14.14
CA HIS A 27 5.99 -9.71 13.03
C HIS A 27 7.37 -9.75 12.37
N GLU A 28 7.66 -10.86 11.74
CA GLU A 28 8.83 -11.08 10.89
C GLU A 28 8.44 -10.94 9.42
N LEU A 29 9.26 -10.25 8.63
CA LEU A 29 9.04 -10.14 7.19
C LEU A 29 9.74 -11.29 6.47
N VAL A 30 8.97 -12.09 5.74
CA VAL A 30 9.47 -13.09 4.82
C VAL A 30 9.30 -12.58 3.40
N ARG A 31 10.41 -12.38 2.70
CA ARG A 31 10.34 -11.91 1.31
C ARG A 31 9.84 -13.02 0.41
N GLU A 32 8.80 -12.71 -0.35
CA GLU A 32 8.23 -13.58 -1.38
C GLU A 32 8.17 -12.85 -2.72
N ASN A 33 8.63 -13.49 -3.78
CA ASN A 33 8.55 -12.97 -5.13
C ASN A 33 7.39 -13.67 -5.85
N PRO A 34 6.23 -13.02 -6.05
CA PRO A 34 5.02 -13.69 -6.57
C PRO A 34 5.18 -14.36 -7.94
N TRP A 35 6.19 -13.96 -8.72
CA TRP A 35 6.47 -14.54 -10.04
C TRP A 35 7.36 -15.78 -10.02
N GLU A 36 7.88 -16.20 -8.85
CA GLU A 36 8.70 -17.40 -8.69
C GLU A 36 7.86 -18.66 -8.44
N GLU A 37 6.59 -18.48 -8.06
CA GLU A 37 5.59 -19.56 -7.86
C GLU A 37 6.15 -20.73 -7.04
N ARG A 38 6.84 -20.40 -5.91
CA ARG A 38 7.47 -21.41 -5.05
C ARG A 38 6.41 -22.35 -4.46
N ASP A 39 6.61 -23.63 -4.55
CA ASP A 39 5.67 -24.66 -4.10
C ASP A 39 5.22 -24.44 -2.64
N GLU A 40 6.16 -24.16 -1.72
CA GLU A 40 5.85 -23.93 -0.31
C GLU A 40 4.97 -22.69 -0.08
N PHE A 41 5.07 -21.70 -0.93
CA PHE A 41 4.19 -20.52 -0.86
C PHE A 41 2.85 -20.78 -1.53
N MET A 42 2.83 -21.52 -2.63
CA MET A 42 1.59 -21.95 -3.29
C MET A 42 0.75 -22.87 -2.39
N ASP A 43 1.38 -23.67 -1.52
CA ASP A 43 0.68 -24.46 -0.50
C ASP A 43 0.00 -23.58 0.57
N LEU A 44 0.57 -22.41 0.89
CA LEU A 44 -0.04 -21.45 1.81
C LEU A 44 -1.15 -20.63 1.13
N ASN A 45 -0.92 -20.23 -0.11
CA ASN A 45 -1.85 -19.43 -0.90
C ASN A 45 -1.83 -19.87 -2.37
N PRO A 46 -2.79 -20.70 -2.81
CA PRO A 46 -2.85 -21.17 -4.19
C PRO A 46 -3.01 -20.07 -5.25
N ALA A 47 -3.38 -18.84 -4.86
CA ALA A 47 -3.39 -17.69 -5.76
C ALA A 47 -1.98 -17.12 -6.06
N GLY A 48 -0.96 -17.54 -5.29
CA GLY A 48 0.42 -17.05 -5.46
C GLY A 48 0.62 -15.57 -5.12
N GLU A 49 -0.33 -14.94 -4.46
CA GLU A 49 -0.32 -13.49 -4.22
C GLU A 49 0.12 -13.15 -2.78
N THR A 50 0.84 -12.06 -2.63
CA THR A 50 1.18 -11.47 -1.33
C THR A 50 0.21 -10.32 -0.99
N PRO A 51 -0.06 -10.07 0.31
CA PRO A 51 0.53 -10.67 1.51
C PRO A 51 -0.18 -11.93 2.01
N VAL A 52 0.58 -12.79 2.72
CA VAL A 52 0.06 -13.89 3.54
C VAL A 52 0.64 -13.76 4.95
N MET A 53 -0.19 -13.92 5.97
CA MET A 53 0.21 -13.85 7.38
C MET A 53 0.00 -15.20 8.06
N VAL A 54 1.05 -15.74 8.68
CA VAL A 54 1.03 -17.05 9.30
C VAL A 54 1.39 -16.94 10.78
N GLU A 55 0.58 -17.56 11.64
CA GLU A 55 0.87 -17.66 13.06
C GLU A 55 2.05 -18.64 13.32
N PRO A 56 2.85 -18.44 14.41
CA PRO A 56 4.01 -19.29 14.69
C PRO A 56 3.75 -20.80 14.67
N ASP A 57 2.59 -21.21 15.17
CA ASP A 57 2.19 -22.62 15.24
C ASP A 57 1.37 -23.05 14.01
N GLN A 58 1.30 -22.21 12.98
CA GLN A 58 0.49 -22.40 11.76
C GLN A 58 -1.00 -22.67 12.05
N ALA A 59 -1.47 -22.31 13.24
CA ALA A 59 -2.87 -22.49 13.64
C ALA A 59 -3.81 -21.56 12.85
N VAL A 60 -3.29 -20.38 12.44
CA VAL A 60 -4.02 -19.39 11.64
C VAL A 60 -3.17 -18.95 10.46
N THR A 61 -3.74 -19.06 9.27
CA THR A 61 -3.19 -18.49 8.04
C THR A 61 -4.20 -17.49 7.49
N LEU A 62 -3.77 -16.23 7.32
CA LEU A 62 -4.59 -15.15 6.80
C LEU A 62 -4.06 -14.76 5.41
N ILE A 63 -4.93 -14.78 4.41
CA ILE A 63 -4.57 -14.54 3.01
C ILE A 63 -5.21 -13.25 2.54
N GLY A 64 -4.38 -12.38 1.94
CA GLY A 64 -4.82 -11.10 1.40
C GLY A 64 -4.83 -9.96 2.42
N SER A 65 -4.66 -8.74 1.92
CA SER A 65 -4.44 -7.57 2.79
C SER A 65 -5.67 -7.21 3.63
N GLN A 66 -6.87 -7.30 3.08
CA GLN A 66 -8.09 -6.93 3.79
C GLN A 66 -8.42 -7.90 4.94
N PRO A 67 -8.44 -9.24 4.73
CA PRO A 67 -8.63 -10.18 5.84
C PRO A 67 -7.59 -10.04 6.95
N ILE A 68 -6.31 -9.84 6.60
CA ILE A 68 -5.25 -9.63 7.59
C ILE A 68 -5.53 -8.38 8.44
N VAL A 69 -5.83 -7.26 7.80
CA VAL A 69 -6.07 -6.00 8.51
C VAL A 69 -7.32 -6.09 9.38
N GLU A 70 -8.42 -6.63 8.89
CA GLU A 70 -9.66 -6.76 9.67
C GLU A 70 -9.48 -7.72 10.86
N TYR A 71 -8.76 -8.82 10.68
CA TYR A 71 -8.43 -9.73 11.78
C TYR A 71 -7.70 -9.00 12.93
N PHE A 72 -6.68 -8.21 12.60
CA PHE A 72 -5.97 -7.45 13.63
C PHE A 72 -6.74 -6.22 14.12
N ASP A 73 -7.69 -5.71 13.35
CA ASP A 73 -8.58 -4.65 13.81
C ASP A 73 -9.62 -5.15 14.85
N GLU A 74 -10.03 -6.41 14.72
CA GLU A 74 -10.96 -7.07 15.64
C GLU A 74 -10.27 -7.66 16.89
N THR A 75 -9.01 -8.08 16.78
CA THR A 75 -8.28 -8.78 17.86
C THR A 75 -7.32 -7.89 18.65
N VAL A 76 -7.01 -6.69 18.17
CA VAL A 76 -6.08 -5.74 18.82
C VAL A 76 -6.78 -4.38 19.01
N ASP A 77 -7.13 -4.05 20.22
CA ASP A 77 -7.88 -2.81 20.57
C ASP A 77 -7.13 -1.51 20.30
N ARG A 78 -5.82 -1.57 20.08
CA ARG A 78 -5.01 -0.40 19.80
C ARG A 78 -5.28 0.16 18.39
N MET A 79 -5.60 1.45 18.29
CA MET A 79 -5.81 2.17 17.02
C MET A 79 -6.81 1.48 16.10
N PRO A 80 -8.11 1.55 16.40
CA PRO A 80 -9.14 0.99 15.52
C PRO A 80 -9.04 1.59 14.11
N MET A 81 -8.89 0.74 13.10
CA MET A 81 -8.75 1.15 11.70
C MET A 81 -10.09 1.38 11.02
N ILE A 82 -11.12 0.60 11.44
CA ILE A 82 -12.51 0.69 10.94
C ILE A 82 -13.41 1.07 12.11
N HIS A 83 -13.44 2.34 12.44
CA HIS A 83 -14.11 2.88 13.64
C HIS A 83 -15.41 3.64 13.34
N GLY A 84 -16.10 4.05 14.42
CA GLY A 84 -17.29 4.88 14.35
C GLY A 84 -18.58 4.10 14.10
N ASN A 85 -19.63 4.82 13.70
CA ASN A 85 -20.94 4.22 13.41
C ASN A 85 -20.94 3.45 12.07
N ALA A 86 -22.03 2.74 11.79
CA ALA A 86 -22.15 1.90 10.60
C ALA A 86 -21.91 2.67 9.29
N ALA A 87 -22.38 3.92 9.20
CA ALA A 87 -22.20 4.76 8.00
C ALA A 87 -20.73 5.12 7.78
N LEU A 88 -20.00 5.53 8.84
CA LEU A 88 -18.57 5.83 8.75
C LEU A 88 -17.75 4.57 8.44
N ARG A 89 -18.08 3.45 9.07
CA ARG A 89 -17.42 2.16 8.77
C ARG A 89 -17.62 1.72 7.32
N ALA A 90 -18.82 1.96 6.76
CA ALA A 90 -19.09 1.71 5.35
C ALA A 90 -18.25 2.64 4.45
N GLU A 91 -18.14 3.92 4.80
CA GLU A 91 -17.34 4.89 4.05
C GLU A 91 -15.83 4.55 4.10
N ILE A 92 -15.31 4.13 5.26
CA ILE A 92 -13.92 3.66 5.38
C ILE A 92 -13.66 2.49 4.43
N ARG A 93 -14.55 1.49 4.39
CA ARG A 93 -14.42 0.34 3.48
C ARG A 93 -14.54 0.73 2.02
N ARG A 94 -15.49 1.62 1.69
CA ARG A 94 -15.65 2.13 0.32
C ARG A 94 -14.37 2.84 -0.17
N MET A 95 -13.76 3.66 0.68
CA MET A 95 -12.52 4.34 0.33
C MET A 95 -11.33 3.37 0.25
N THR A 96 -11.27 2.40 1.16
CA THR A 96 -10.27 1.31 1.08
C THR A 96 -10.37 0.57 -0.25
N GLU A 97 -11.59 0.19 -0.64
CA GLU A 97 -11.86 -0.50 -1.92
C GLU A 97 -11.53 0.38 -3.13
N TRP A 98 -11.77 1.69 -3.06
CA TRP A 98 -11.37 2.62 -4.12
C TRP A 98 -9.88 2.53 -4.42
N PHE A 99 -9.04 2.52 -3.39
CA PHE A 99 -7.58 2.46 -3.57
C PHE A 99 -7.10 1.04 -3.91
N ASP A 100 -7.62 0.02 -3.25
CA ASP A 100 -7.23 -1.38 -3.48
C ASP A 100 -7.66 -1.90 -4.86
N LEU A 101 -8.77 -1.40 -5.43
CA LEU A 101 -9.26 -1.87 -6.72
C LEU A 101 -9.08 -0.84 -7.83
N LYS A 102 -9.66 0.36 -7.68
CA LYS A 102 -9.70 1.33 -8.77
C LYS A 102 -8.33 1.96 -9.01
N LEU A 103 -7.72 2.59 -8.01
CA LEU A 103 -6.38 3.17 -8.13
C LEU A 103 -5.35 2.10 -8.52
N PHE A 104 -5.43 0.92 -7.89
CA PHE A 104 -4.51 -0.17 -8.20
C PHE A 104 -4.55 -0.54 -9.68
N ARG A 105 -5.71 -0.89 -10.19
CA ARG A 105 -5.90 -1.37 -11.56
C ARG A 105 -5.60 -0.30 -12.62
N GLU A 106 -5.97 0.96 -12.35
CA GLU A 106 -5.88 2.04 -13.33
C GLU A 106 -4.49 2.70 -13.38
N ALA A 107 -3.75 2.71 -12.27
CA ALA A 107 -2.46 3.39 -12.20
C ALA A 107 -1.33 2.54 -11.61
N VAL A 108 -1.51 1.95 -10.42
CA VAL A 108 -0.41 1.29 -9.70
C VAL A 108 0.10 0.06 -10.45
N GLU A 109 -0.80 -0.84 -10.84
CA GLU A 109 -0.46 -2.08 -11.54
C GLU A 109 0.23 -1.83 -12.89
N PRO A 110 -0.28 -0.95 -13.78
CA PRO A 110 0.44 -0.59 -15.01
C PRO A 110 1.83 -0.02 -14.75
N LEU A 111 2.00 0.86 -13.76
CA LEU A 111 3.30 1.41 -13.39
C LEU A 111 4.25 0.34 -12.85
N MET A 112 3.76 -0.55 -12.00
CA MET A 112 4.53 -1.68 -11.49
C MET A 112 4.95 -2.62 -12.61
N ASN A 113 4.05 -2.95 -13.52
CA ASN A 113 4.36 -3.81 -14.66
C ASN A 113 5.46 -3.20 -15.53
N GLU A 114 5.32 -1.92 -15.90
CA GLU A 114 6.26 -1.26 -16.83
C GLU A 114 7.61 -0.94 -16.16
N ARG A 115 7.63 -0.40 -14.93
CA ARG A 115 8.87 0.07 -14.29
C ARG A 115 9.56 -0.98 -13.42
N MET A 116 8.82 -2.01 -12.98
CA MET A 116 9.32 -3.02 -12.06
C MET A 116 9.35 -4.41 -12.70
N ARG A 117 8.18 -5.00 -13.05
CA ARG A 117 8.09 -6.39 -13.48
C ARG A 117 8.85 -6.64 -14.78
N LYS A 118 8.71 -5.78 -15.79
CA LYS A 118 9.48 -5.89 -17.03
C LYS A 118 11.00 -5.88 -16.77
N ARG A 119 11.44 -5.04 -15.85
CA ARG A 119 12.86 -4.93 -15.50
C ARG A 119 13.39 -6.13 -14.72
N LEU A 120 12.59 -6.65 -13.77
CA LEU A 120 13.01 -7.75 -12.87
C LEU A 120 12.85 -9.13 -13.51
N VAL A 121 11.80 -9.33 -14.31
CA VAL A 121 11.41 -10.66 -14.80
C VAL A 121 11.72 -10.83 -16.29
N SER A 122 11.12 -10.04 -17.18
CA SER A 122 11.25 -10.24 -18.63
C SER A 122 12.42 -9.51 -19.27
N ARG A 123 13.05 -8.57 -18.56
CA ARG A 123 14.14 -7.70 -19.06
C ARG A 123 13.77 -6.90 -20.31
N GLU A 124 12.49 -6.56 -20.42
CA GLU A 124 11.95 -5.75 -21.52
C GLU A 124 12.05 -4.26 -21.21
N SER A 125 12.06 -3.45 -22.28
CA SER A 125 11.94 -1.99 -22.15
C SER A 125 10.51 -1.59 -21.82
N PRO A 126 10.32 -0.56 -20.95
CA PRO A 126 9.00 -0.06 -20.63
C PRO A 126 8.27 0.55 -21.85
N ASP A 127 6.96 0.34 -21.96
CA ASP A 127 6.13 1.07 -22.93
C ASP A 127 5.81 2.47 -22.39
N THR A 128 6.39 3.48 -23.04
CA THR A 128 6.23 4.89 -22.66
C THR A 128 4.81 5.42 -22.81
N ARG A 129 3.96 4.78 -23.63
CA ARG A 129 2.54 5.17 -23.77
C ARG A 129 1.76 4.71 -22.54
N VAL A 130 1.98 3.45 -22.11
CA VAL A 130 1.36 2.91 -20.90
C VAL A 130 1.80 3.72 -19.67
N LEU A 131 3.10 4.03 -19.55
CA LEU A 131 3.61 4.86 -18.45
C LEU A 131 2.95 6.25 -18.42
N ARG A 132 2.86 6.95 -19.56
CA ARG A 132 2.23 8.27 -19.61
C ARG A 132 0.76 8.23 -19.23
N GLU A 133 0.03 7.23 -19.72
CA GLU A 133 -1.39 7.08 -19.38
C GLU A 133 -1.58 6.74 -17.90
N ALA A 134 -0.82 5.81 -17.34
CA ALA A 134 -0.90 5.47 -15.93
C ALA A 134 -0.53 6.66 -15.01
N MET A 135 0.46 7.48 -15.38
CA MET A 135 0.81 8.71 -14.65
C MET A 135 -0.29 9.77 -14.75
N ARG A 136 -0.93 9.92 -15.91
CA ARG A 136 -2.08 10.82 -16.09
C ARG A 136 -3.24 10.41 -15.20
N VAL A 137 -3.58 9.12 -15.20
CA VAL A 137 -4.66 8.57 -14.36
C VAL A 137 -4.30 8.67 -12.88
N ALA A 138 -3.03 8.45 -12.50
CA ALA A 138 -2.59 8.68 -11.12
C ALA A 138 -2.85 10.13 -10.68
N SER A 139 -2.61 11.14 -11.54
CA SER A 139 -2.93 12.55 -11.25
C SER A 139 -4.43 12.78 -11.03
N GLU A 140 -5.30 12.13 -11.79
CA GLU A 140 -6.77 12.20 -11.58
C GLU A 140 -7.19 11.63 -10.21
N HIS A 141 -6.49 10.60 -9.74
CA HIS A 141 -6.70 10.10 -8.38
C HIS A 141 -6.19 11.07 -7.31
N LEU A 142 -5.09 11.79 -7.57
CA LEU A 142 -4.64 12.86 -6.66
C LEU A 142 -5.65 14.02 -6.61
N ASP A 143 -6.27 14.41 -7.75
CA ASP A 143 -7.37 15.39 -7.79
C ASP A 143 -8.55 14.95 -6.91
N TYR A 144 -8.88 13.66 -6.94
CA TYR A 144 -9.95 13.12 -6.09
C TYR A 144 -9.57 13.14 -4.60
N ILE A 145 -8.32 12.85 -4.26
CA ILE A 145 -7.83 12.96 -2.88
C ILE A 145 -7.87 14.42 -2.42
N ASP A 146 -7.40 15.37 -3.24
CA ASP A 146 -7.50 16.81 -2.95
C ASP A 146 -8.94 17.23 -2.68
N TYR A 147 -9.89 16.82 -3.54
CA TYR A 147 -11.32 17.07 -3.34
C TYR A 147 -11.84 16.53 -1.99
N LEU A 148 -11.43 15.33 -1.59
CA LEU A 148 -11.83 14.76 -0.30
C LEU A 148 -11.27 15.56 0.87
N LEU A 149 -10.01 15.98 0.79
CA LEU A 149 -9.28 16.71 1.83
C LEU A 149 -9.73 18.18 1.93
N ASP A 150 -10.34 18.75 0.89
CA ASP A 150 -11.01 20.05 0.95
C ASP A 150 -12.20 20.05 1.94
N HIS A 151 -12.83 18.89 2.13
CA HIS A 151 -14.06 18.75 2.90
C HIS A 151 -13.89 17.89 4.16
N ARG A 152 -12.77 17.22 4.30
CA ARG A 152 -12.49 16.22 5.35
C ARG A 152 -11.07 16.38 5.87
N ARG A 153 -10.89 16.04 7.14
CA ARG A 153 -9.55 16.00 7.73
C ARG A 153 -8.75 14.77 7.27
N TRP A 154 -9.45 13.64 7.04
CA TRP A 154 -8.90 12.36 6.58
C TRP A 154 -9.78 11.81 5.46
N LEU A 155 -9.27 10.86 4.68
CA LEU A 155 -9.92 10.43 3.44
C LEU A 155 -11.34 9.88 3.60
N ALA A 156 -11.64 9.24 4.73
CA ALA A 156 -13.00 8.72 5.00
C ALA A 156 -13.82 9.58 5.96
N GLY A 157 -13.24 10.62 6.60
CA GLY A 157 -13.97 11.43 7.56
C GLY A 157 -13.10 12.17 8.57
N PRO A 158 -13.56 12.34 9.83
CA PRO A 158 -12.88 13.19 10.82
C PRO A 158 -11.66 12.53 11.46
N GLY A 159 -11.55 11.19 11.41
CA GLY A 159 -10.48 10.41 12.04
C GLY A 159 -9.63 9.64 11.06
N LEU A 160 -8.35 9.47 11.40
CA LEU A 160 -7.44 8.59 10.68
C LEU A 160 -7.99 7.16 10.66
N SER A 161 -7.97 6.51 9.51
CA SER A 161 -8.63 5.22 9.30
C SER A 161 -7.85 4.32 8.33
N LEU A 162 -8.36 3.10 8.13
CA LEU A 162 -7.81 2.19 7.14
C LEU A 162 -7.71 2.79 5.73
N ALA A 163 -8.64 3.67 5.35
CA ALA A 163 -8.64 4.35 4.06
C ALA A 163 -7.34 5.13 3.83
N ASP A 164 -6.86 5.83 4.85
CA ASP A 164 -5.63 6.63 4.79
C ASP A 164 -4.39 5.75 4.65
N PHE A 165 -4.31 4.67 5.43
CA PHE A 165 -3.20 3.71 5.33
C PHE A 165 -3.18 3.00 3.97
N THR A 166 -4.35 2.67 3.43
CA THR A 166 -4.47 2.05 2.10
C THR A 166 -4.00 3.00 1.01
N ALA A 167 -4.53 4.22 0.98
CA ALA A 167 -4.10 5.24 0.01
C ALA A 167 -2.60 5.50 0.09
N ALA A 168 -2.08 5.71 1.31
CA ALA A 168 -0.66 5.98 1.51
C ALA A 168 0.24 4.80 1.10
N ALA A 169 -0.20 3.56 1.30
CA ALA A 169 0.51 2.37 0.84
C ALA A 169 0.62 2.34 -0.70
N HIS A 170 -0.48 2.57 -1.40
CA HIS A 170 -0.51 2.63 -2.87
C HIS A 170 0.33 3.79 -3.42
N LEU A 171 0.13 5.01 -2.88
CA LEU A 171 0.91 6.17 -3.29
C LEU A 171 2.40 5.98 -3.03
N SER A 172 2.79 5.29 -1.95
CA SER A 172 4.20 5.01 -1.65
C SER A 172 4.88 4.15 -2.71
N VAL A 173 4.15 3.29 -3.40
CA VAL A 173 4.68 2.51 -4.54
C VAL A 173 4.86 3.40 -5.75
N ILE A 174 3.85 4.22 -6.09
CA ILE A 174 3.94 5.16 -7.22
C ILE A 174 5.08 6.17 -6.99
N ASP A 175 5.21 6.67 -5.75
CA ASP A 175 6.29 7.59 -5.33
C ASP A 175 7.66 6.92 -5.44
N TYR A 176 7.80 5.68 -4.94
CA TYR A 176 9.02 4.89 -5.07
C TYR A 176 9.43 4.70 -6.53
N LEU A 177 8.46 4.47 -7.41
CA LEU A 177 8.68 4.33 -8.85
C LEU A 177 8.95 5.68 -9.55
N GLY A 178 8.89 6.81 -8.85
CA GLY A 178 9.12 8.15 -9.40
C GLY A 178 8.06 8.56 -10.42
N ALA A 179 6.81 8.19 -10.20
CA ALA A 179 5.71 8.40 -11.13
C ALA A 179 4.63 9.36 -10.61
N LEU A 180 4.84 10.01 -9.45
CA LEU A 180 3.95 11.06 -8.93
C LEU A 180 4.43 12.44 -9.33
N ASP A 181 3.50 13.23 -9.87
CA ASP A 181 3.69 14.67 -10.06
C ASP A 181 2.89 15.43 -8.99
N TRP A 182 3.58 16.00 -8.04
CA TRP A 182 2.97 16.72 -6.93
C TRP A 182 2.51 18.14 -7.25
N ARG A 183 2.78 18.61 -8.48
CA ARG A 183 2.39 19.97 -8.91
C ARG A 183 0.88 20.06 -9.03
N GLY A 184 0.29 21.02 -8.33
CA GLY A 184 -1.16 21.22 -8.31
C GLY A 184 -1.90 20.43 -7.20
N HIS A 185 -1.24 19.45 -6.55
CA HIS A 185 -1.86 18.56 -5.56
C HIS A 185 -1.36 18.85 -4.14
N LYS A 186 -1.50 20.11 -3.72
CA LYS A 186 -0.95 20.55 -2.42
C LYS A 186 -1.53 19.81 -1.22
N GLN A 187 -2.83 19.62 -1.19
CA GLN A 187 -3.50 18.99 -0.04
C GLN A 187 -3.15 17.52 0.08
N THR A 188 -3.15 16.80 -1.04
CA THR A 188 -2.69 15.40 -1.10
C THR A 188 -1.24 15.28 -0.67
N LYS A 189 -0.37 16.18 -1.12
CA LYS A 189 1.04 16.23 -0.74
C LYS A 189 1.22 16.47 0.76
N ASP A 190 0.52 17.46 1.32
CA ASP A 190 0.57 17.78 2.75
C ASP A 190 0.05 16.59 3.60
N TRP A 191 -1.07 15.99 3.21
CA TRP A 191 -1.60 14.77 3.85
C TRP A 191 -0.61 13.60 3.75
N TYR A 192 -0.03 13.37 2.59
CA TYR A 192 0.93 12.29 2.39
C TYR A 192 2.22 12.51 3.21
N ALA A 193 2.68 13.74 3.35
CA ALA A 193 3.78 14.10 4.23
C ALA A 193 3.46 13.76 5.71
N VAL A 194 2.23 14.01 6.16
CA VAL A 194 1.76 13.58 7.49
C VAL A 194 1.79 12.06 7.62
N MET A 195 1.35 11.32 6.61
CA MET A 195 1.42 9.85 6.62
C MET A 195 2.87 9.36 6.66
N LYS A 196 3.77 9.92 5.85
CA LYS A 196 5.21 9.59 5.83
C LYS A 196 5.92 9.89 7.16
N SER A 197 5.47 10.91 7.90
CA SER A 197 6.06 11.28 9.19
C SER A 197 5.78 10.27 10.32
N ARG A 198 4.81 9.39 10.14
CA ARG A 198 4.45 8.38 11.15
C ARG A 198 5.56 7.36 11.35
N PRO A 199 5.79 6.90 12.59
CA PRO A 199 6.82 5.87 12.86
C PRO A 199 6.64 4.59 12.05
N CYS A 200 5.39 4.17 11.77
CA CYS A 200 5.08 2.99 10.98
C CYS A 200 5.56 3.08 9.51
N PHE A 201 5.76 4.29 8.99
CA PHE A 201 6.21 4.51 7.62
C PHE A 201 7.74 4.40 7.45
N ARG A 202 8.51 4.62 8.52
CA ARG A 202 9.99 4.64 8.46
C ARG A 202 10.61 3.41 7.79
N PRO A 203 10.17 2.16 8.09
CA PRO A 203 10.73 0.99 7.42
C PRO A 203 10.53 0.99 5.90
N LEU A 204 9.38 1.50 5.41
CA LEU A 204 9.09 1.61 3.99
C LEU A 204 10.00 2.65 3.31
N LEU A 205 10.25 3.77 3.98
CA LEU A 205 11.11 4.85 3.45
C LEU A 205 12.59 4.43 3.37
N ALA A 206 13.03 3.57 4.30
CA ALA A 206 14.39 3.03 4.32
C ALA A 206 14.63 1.90 3.31
N GLU A 207 13.55 1.31 2.79
CA GLU A 207 13.63 0.15 1.90
C GLU A 207 14.26 0.50 0.55
N ARG A 208 15.13 -0.37 0.05
CA ARG A 208 15.77 -0.22 -1.26
C ARG A 208 15.73 -1.55 -2.02
N MET A 209 15.36 -1.46 -3.29
CA MET A 209 15.46 -2.59 -4.22
C MET A 209 16.78 -2.48 -5.00
N GLU A 210 17.44 -3.59 -5.23
CA GLU A 210 18.75 -3.61 -5.91
C GLU A 210 18.72 -2.99 -7.31
N VAL A 211 17.63 -3.19 -8.04
CA VAL A 211 17.52 -2.83 -9.46
C VAL A 211 16.69 -1.58 -9.69
N ILE A 212 15.88 -1.17 -8.70
CA ILE A 212 14.93 -0.05 -8.81
C ILE A 212 15.24 0.95 -7.71
N VAL A 213 15.87 2.06 -8.10
CA VAL A 213 16.25 3.12 -7.17
C VAL A 213 15.11 4.17 -7.12
N PRO A 214 14.61 4.51 -5.93
CA PRO A 214 13.61 5.55 -5.80
C PRO A 214 14.20 6.94 -6.09
N PRO A 215 13.36 7.95 -6.42
CA PRO A 215 13.81 9.33 -6.56
C PRO A 215 14.35 9.87 -5.24
N GLY A 216 15.23 10.87 -5.32
CA GLY A 216 15.94 11.43 -4.15
C GLY A 216 15.06 12.13 -3.11
N HIS A 217 13.77 12.34 -3.40
CA HIS A 217 12.79 12.89 -2.45
C HIS A 217 12.01 11.80 -1.70
N TYR A 218 12.09 10.54 -2.14
CA TYR A 218 11.25 9.46 -1.63
C TYR A 218 11.31 9.27 -0.10
N ASP A 219 12.51 9.35 0.48
CA ASP A 219 12.73 9.18 1.92
C ASP A 219 12.58 10.48 2.73
N LYS A 220 12.32 11.60 2.07
CA LYS A 220 12.07 12.89 2.73
C LYS A 220 10.60 13.04 3.08
N VAL A 221 10.33 13.59 4.26
CA VAL A 221 8.98 13.91 4.71
C VAL A 221 8.51 15.23 4.08
N ASP A 222 9.41 16.20 3.99
CA ASP A 222 9.22 17.53 3.40
C ASP A 222 9.84 17.59 1.99
N PHE A 223 9.18 17.06 1.01
CA PHE A 223 9.67 16.94 -0.39
C PHE A 223 8.97 17.89 -1.36
#